data_77f73ff8097582c0d33d6f97d7796748
#
_entry.id   77f73ff8097582c0d33d6f97d7796748
#
_cell.length_a   1.000
_cell.length_b   1.000
_cell.length_c   1.000
_cell.angle_alpha   90.00
_cell.angle_beta   90.00
_cell.angle_gamma   90.00
#
_symmetry.space_group_name_H-M   'P 1'
#
loop_
_entity.id
_entity.type
_entity.pdbx_description
1 polymer ?
#
loop_
_entity_poly.entity_id
_entity_poly.type
_entity_poly.pdbx_seq_one_letter_code
_entity_poly.pdbx_strand_id
1 'polypeptide(L)'
;MYPTSAPIEHALLIAVDWRSPARGADRAESGAKRPLWSIEDALEELARLAETAGIEVVGAVTQKMSRPEPGSYVGRGKLTEIRELKDDLGYDLVIADEELTPNQQRGLEEALGVKVLDRTALILDIFAQRAQTREGRLQVEVALLEYRLPRMTRMWTHLSRQTGGSGSGGGGGAAGTGGGVGLRGPGETQIEIDRRRARDRIATLKTDLRKVHDQRELYRERRRGHEVPIVAIVGYTNAGKSTLLNALTDADKLAEDKLFATLDPTTRRVRLPSGRDILVTDTVGFINNLPTTLVAAFRSTLEEINEADIVLHVLDITHANAAEQSQATLQVLDELGVSDRPTITALNKIDLFDDGVVPAELAKDLELPDDFLPISAETQVGFDALLARIELILDRELVPVSVSVPYAQNALVDLFRREGRVEGVDYNEYGTAISGQLPPRLLARFRPYITAKSKHPQALLEPA
;
A
#
# COMPACT_ATOMS: atom_id res chain seq x y z
N MET A 1 -3.02 12.19 40.07
CA MET A 1 -2.46 12.36 38.71
C MET A 1 -3.07 11.29 37.87
N TYR A 2 -3.95 11.61 36.96
CA TYR A 2 -4.50 10.63 36.00
C TYR A 2 -3.42 10.40 34.94
N PRO A 3 -3.15 9.14 34.54
CA PRO A 3 -2.21 8.86 33.47
C PRO A 3 -2.73 9.51 32.19
N THR A 4 -1.92 10.35 31.56
CA THR A 4 -2.23 11.06 30.31
C THR A 4 -2.00 10.20 29.05
N SER A 5 -1.53 8.96 29.20
CA SER A 5 -1.40 7.95 28.13
C SER A 5 -2.56 6.96 28.23
N ALA A 6 -3.15 6.62 27.10
CA ALA A 6 -4.09 5.50 27.01
C ALA A 6 -3.40 4.22 27.53
N PRO A 7 -4.13 3.33 28.23
CA PRO A 7 -3.57 2.05 28.65
C PRO A 7 -3.09 1.28 27.42
N ILE A 8 -1.93 0.63 27.53
CA ILE A 8 -1.41 -0.25 26.47
C ILE A 8 -2.35 -1.46 26.41
N GLU A 9 -2.89 -1.77 25.24
CA GLU A 9 -3.69 -2.99 24.99
C GLU A 9 -2.73 -4.18 24.85
N HIS A 10 -3.03 -5.30 25.51
CA HIS A 10 -2.26 -6.55 25.46
C HIS A 10 -2.96 -7.55 24.57
N ALA A 11 -2.32 -7.96 23.47
CA ALA A 11 -2.93 -8.80 22.46
C ALA A 11 -2.40 -10.24 22.48
N LEU A 12 -3.32 -11.20 22.34
CA LEU A 12 -3.01 -12.56 21.96
C LEU A 12 -3.25 -12.72 20.45
N LEU A 13 -2.25 -13.19 19.72
CA LEU A 13 -2.37 -13.48 18.30
C LEU A 13 -2.96 -14.88 18.08
N ILE A 14 -3.85 -15.01 17.10
CA ILE A 14 -4.40 -16.30 16.69
C ILE A 14 -4.30 -16.50 15.19
N ALA A 15 -3.83 -17.68 14.76
CA ALA A 15 -3.76 -18.05 13.36
C ALA A 15 -4.18 -19.50 13.11
N VAL A 16 -4.78 -19.76 11.94
CA VAL A 16 -5.21 -21.10 11.53
C VAL A 16 -4.39 -21.54 10.31
N ASP A 17 -3.61 -22.61 10.48
CA ASP A 17 -2.88 -23.27 9.39
C ASP A 17 -3.81 -24.23 8.65
N TRP A 18 -4.57 -23.71 7.69
CA TRP A 18 -5.49 -24.49 6.86
C TRP A 18 -5.00 -24.66 5.40
N ARG A 19 -3.98 -23.93 5.01
CA ARG A 19 -3.41 -23.91 3.65
C ARG A 19 -2.32 -24.96 3.46
N SER A 20 -1.85 -25.60 4.53
CA SER A 20 -0.91 -26.71 4.42
C SER A 20 -1.59 -27.90 3.73
N PRO A 21 -1.05 -28.43 2.63
CA PRO A 21 -1.63 -29.59 1.96
C PRO A 21 -1.62 -30.77 2.93
N ALA A 22 -2.80 -31.37 3.17
CA ALA A 22 -2.88 -32.65 3.85
C ALA A 22 -1.91 -33.63 3.19
N ARG A 23 -1.06 -34.28 3.98
CA ARG A 23 -0.14 -35.32 3.50
C ARG A 23 -0.93 -36.37 2.74
N GLY A 24 -0.88 -36.38 1.40
CA GLY A 24 -1.37 -37.49 0.59
C GLY A 24 -2.46 -37.24 -0.42
N ALA A 25 -2.87 -36.02 -0.73
CA ALA A 25 -3.85 -35.76 -1.78
C ALA A 25 -3.20 -35.18 -3.04
N ASP A 26 -3.62 -35.70 -4.18
CA ASP A 26 -3.13 -35.44 -5.54
C ASP A 26 -2.77 -33.98 -5.83
N ARG A 27 -1.51 -33.78 -6.20
CA ARG A 27 -0.86 -32.48 -6.48
C ARG A 27 -1.28 -31.84 -7.83
N ALA A 28 -2.20 -32.45 -8.58
CA ALA A 28 -2.37 -32.12 -10.00
C ALA A 28 -3.65 -31.33 -10.36
N GLU A 29 -4.65 -31.20 -9.49
CA GLU A 29 -5.96 -30.69 -9.91
C GLU A 29 -6.49 -29.43 -9.19
N SER A 30 -5.90 -28.98 -8.10
CA SER A 30 -6.28 -27.69 -7.52
C SER A 30 -5.23 -26.65 -7.83
N GLY A 31 -5.54 -25.69 -8.68
CA GLY A 31 -4.73 -24.49 -8.94
C GLY A 31 -4.58 -23.56 -7.72
N ALA A 32 -4.62 -24.08 -6.51
CA ALA A 32 -4.33 -23.40 -5.28
C ALA A 32 -2.81 -23.15 -5.21
N LYS A 33 -2.40 -21.92 -5.44
CA LYS A 33 -1.03 -21.44 -5.24
C LYS A 33 -0.57 -21.86 -3.82
N ARG A 34 0.66 -22.36 -3.69
CA ARG A 34 1.30 -22.62 -2.39
C ARG A 34 1.12 -21.38 -1.50
N PRO A 35 0.88 -21.56 -0.18
CA PRO A 35 1.03 -20.43 0.72
C PRO A 35 2.46 -19.92 0.60
N LEU A 36 2.59 -18.63 0.29
CA LEU A 36 3.88 -17.98 0.10
C LEU A 36 4.69 -17.96 1.40
N TRP A 37 4.03 -18.03 2.57
CA TRP A 37 4.60 -17.84 3.89
C TRP A 37 4.28 -19.00 4.82
N SER A 38 5.20 -19.27 5.77
CA SER A 38 4.90 -20.15 6.91
C SER A 38 3.92 -19.46 7.86
N ILE A 39 3.27 -20.21 8.74
CA ILE A 39 2.36 -19.63 9.73
C ILE A 39 3.14 -18.84 10.80
N GLU A 40 4.35 -19.25 11.05
CA GLU A 40 5.28 -18.60 11.96
C GLU A 40 5.65 -17.20 11.42
N ASP A 41 6.01 -17.11 10.14
CA ASP A 41 6.33 -15.84 9.48
C ASP A 41 5.11 -14.89 9.44
N ALA A 42 3.91 -15.46 9.18
CA ALA A 42 2.67 -14.69 9.18
C ALA A 42 2.35 -14.11 10.57
N LEU A 43 2.61 -14.87 11.64
CA LEU A 43 2.47 -14.38 13.01
C LEU A 43 3.52 -13.34 13.39
N GLU A 44 4.75 -13.48 12.92
CA GLU A 44 5.80 -12.47 13.15
C GLU A 44 5.44 -11.16 12.46
N GLU A 45 4.94 -11.21 11.23
CA GLU A 45 4.46 -10.02 10.55
C GLU A 45 3.25 -9.39 11.27
N LEU A 46 2.30 -10.21 11.75
CA LEU A 46 1.14 -9.74 12.51
C LEU A 46 1.58 -9.09 13.84
N ALA A 47 2.60 -9.62 14.50
CA ALA A 47 3.17 -9.03 15.72
C ALA A 47 3.76 -7.64 15.43
N ARG A 48 4.53 -7.48 14.34
CA ARG A 48 5.08 -6.18 13.92
C ARG A 48 3.97 -5.18 13.54
N LEU A 49 2.85 -5.66 12.97
CA LEU A 49 1.67 -4.82 12.74
C LEU A 49 1.06 -4.33 14.05
N ALA A 50 0.88 -5.24 15.03
CA ALA A 50 0.35 -4.90 16.35
C ALA A 50 1.23 -3.87 17.07
N GLU A 51 2.55 -4.06 17.09
CA GLU A 51 3.52 -3.11 17.64
C GLU A 51 3.45 -1.74 16.94
N THR A 52 3.28 -1.74 15.61
CA THR A 52 3.11 -0.49 14.84
C THR A 52 1.84 0.26 15.23
N ALA A 53 0.78 -0.46 15.60
CA ALA A 53 -0.46 0.11 16.13
C ALA A 53 -0.35 0.54 17.61
N GLY A 54 0.76 0.22 18.29
CA GLY A 54 0.98 0.52 19.71
C GLY A 54 0.37 -0.52 20.66
N ILE A 55 0.16 -1.75 20.16
CA ILE A 55 -0.40 -2.90 20.90
C ILE A 55 0.76 -3.82 21.29
N GLU A 56 0.79 -4.25 22.55
CA GLU A 56 1.78 -5.20 23.06
C GLU A 56 1.32 -6.64 22.85
N VAL A 57 2.14 -7.46 22.20
CA VAL A 57 1.84 -8.88 21.95
C VAL A 57 2.34 -9.73 23.10
N VAL A 58 1.43 -10.38 23.83
CA VAL A 58 1.75 -11.21 25.00
C VAL A 58 1.84 -12.70 24.67
N GLY A 59 1.43 -13.11 23.48
CA GLY A 59 1.52 -14.51 23.06
C GLY A 59 0.90 -14.76 21.69
N ALA A 60 1.09 -15.96 21.18
CA ALA A 60 0.50 -16.41 19.92
C ALA A 60 0.02 -17.86 20.02
N VAL A 61 -1.12 -18.16 19.38
CA VAL A 61 -1.73 -19.49 19.36
C VAL A 61 -2.06 -19.88 17.93
N THR A 62 -1.63 -21.07 17.52
CA THR A 62 -1.93 -21.61 16.19
C THR A 62 -2.80 -22.84 16.27
N GLN A 63 -3.55 -23.10 15.21
CA GLN A 63 -4.30 -24.34 15.05
C GLN A 63 -4.21 -24.85 13.62
N LYS A 64 -3.87 -26.15 13.45
CA LYS A 64 -3.94 -26.82 12.13
C LYS A 64 -5.34 -27.34 11.90
N MET A 65 -5.96 -26.90 10.80
CA MET A 65 -7.31 -27.30 10.40
C MET A 65 -7.39 -27.44 8.88
N SER A 66 -8.39 -28.17 8.39
CA SER A 66 -8.66 -28.25 6.94
C SER A 66 -9.28 -26.95 6.39
N ARG A 67 -9.98 -26.20 7.25
CA ARG A 67 -10.58 -24.89 6.98
C ARG A 67 -10.91 -24.19 8.30
N PRO A 68 -10.93 -22.86 8.36
CA PRO A 68 -11.40 -22.12 9.52
C PRO A 68 -12.84 -22.48 9.89
N GLU A 69 -13.15 -22.50 11.19
CA GLU A 69 -14.51 -22.77 11.66
C GLU A 69 -15.45 -21.62 11.31
N PRO A 70 -16.63 -21.87 10.69
CA PRO A 70 -17.52 -20.80 10.24
C PRO A 70 -18.07 -19.89 11.36
N GLY A 71 -18.17 -20.40 12.58
CA GLY A 71 -18.76 -19.67 13.71
C GLY A 71 -17.77 -19.00 14.65
N SER A 72 -16.51 -19.46 14.69
CA SER A 72 -15.54 -19.06 15.70
C SER A 72 -14.09 -19.00 15.20
N TYR A 73 -13.86 -19.15 13.89
CA TYR A 73 -12.54 -19.17 13.26
C TYR A 73 -11.66 -20.35 13.70
N VAL A 74 -11.54 -20.61 15.01
CA VAL A 74 -10.83 -21.75 15.62
C VAL A 74 -11.81 -22.76 16.19
N GLY A 75 -11.36 -24.02 16.38
CA GLY A 75 -12.19 -25.09 16.94
C GLY A 75 -12.51 -24.89 18.43
N ARG A 76 -13.57 -25.54 18.91
CA ARG A 76 -14.06 -25.40 20.30
C ARG A 76 -13.01 -25.73 21.37
N GLY A 77 -12.17 -26.75 21.16
CA GLY A 77 -11.09 -27.09 22.10
C GLY A 77 -10.04 -25.97 22.18
N LYS A 78 -9.68 -25.38 21.04
CA LYS A 78 -8.75 -24.27 21.00
C LYS A 78 -9.35 -23.00 21.62
N LEU A 79 -10.65 -22.75 21.49
CA LEU A 79 -11.33 -21.66 22.21
C LEU A 79 -11.22 -21.78 23.73
N THR A 80 -11.33 -23.01 24.25
CA THR A 80 -11.17 -23.25 25.68
C THR A 80 -9.76 -22.99 26.14
N GLU A 81 -8.76 -23.47 25.39
CA GLU A 81 -7.34 -23.21 25.64
C GLU A 81 -7.04 -21.69 25.62
N ILE A 82 -7.49 -20.96 24.58
CA ILE A 82 -7.30 -19.51 24.49
C ILE A 82 -7.92 -18.82 25.70
N ARG A 83 -9.11 -19.22 26.13
CA ARG A 83 -9.77 -18.62 27.30
C ARG A 83 -9.02 -18.89 28.61
N GLU A 84 -8.43 -20.06 28.78
CA GLU A 84 -7.62 -20.42 29.96
C GLU A 84 -6.32 -19.58 30.00
N LEU A 85 -5.69 -19.34 28.86
CA LEU A 85 -4.50 -18.49 28.74
C LEU A 85 -4.75 -17.03 29.17
N LYS A 86 -6.01 -16.59 29.26
CA LYS A 86 -6.31 -15.21 29.67
C LYS A 86 -5.87 -14.92 31.12
N ASP A 87 -6.03 -15.89 32.01
CA ASP A 87 -5.65 -15.73 33.41
C ASP A 87 -4.11 -15.70 33.58
N ASP A 88 -3.39 -16.40 32.70
CA ASP A 88 -1.91 -16.46 32.73
C ASP A 88 -1.24 -15.29 32.00
N LEU A 89 -1.74 -14.89 30.84
CA LEU A 89 -1.13 -13.87 29.98
C LEU A 89 -1.74 -12.48 30.17
N GLY A 90 -2.92 -12.38 30.76
CA GLY A 90 -3.58 -11.08 31.02
C GLY A 90 -3.98 -10.31 29.78
N TYR A 91 -4.20 -10.97 28.61
CA TYR A 91 -4.60 -10.30 27.39
C TYR A 91 -6.03 -9.73 27.49
N ASP A 92 -6.26 -8.56 26.90
CA ASP A 92 -7.54 -7.87 26.81
C ASP A 92 -8.04 -7.75 25.36
N LEU A 93 -7.22 -8.16 24.40
CA LEU A 93 -7.45 -8.13 22.97
C LEU A 93 -7.01 -9.45 22.31
N VAL A 94 -7.73 -9.91 21.29
CA VAL A 94 -7.30 -11.00 20.41
C VAL A 94 -7.20 -10.49 18.98
N ILE A 95 -6.12 -10.84 18.28
CA ILE A 95 -5.91 -10.44 16.87
C ILE A 95 -5.80 -11.71 16.02
N ALA A 96 -6.67 -11.84 15.00
CA ALA A 96 -6.63 -12.91 14.04
C ALA A 96 -5.82 -12.54 12.79
N ASP A 97 -5.01 -13.47 12.29
CA ASP A 97 -4.15 -13.26 11.12
C ASP A 97 -4.92 -13.10 9.79
N GLU A 98 -6.13 -13.61 9.70
CA GLU A 98 -6.96 -13.50 8.51
C GLU A 98 -8.14 -12.55 8.72
N GLU A 99 -8.76 -12.09 7.63
CA GLU A 99 -10.01 -11.35 7.70
C GLU A 99 -11.13 -12.24 8.22
N LEU A 100 -11.73 -11.84 9.34
CA LEU A 100 -12.83 -12.57 9.96
C LEU A 100 -14.18 -12.20 9.32
N THR A 101 -15.03 -13.19 9.13
CA THR A 101 -16.44 -12.90 8.86
C THR A 101 -17.08 -12.28 10.10
N PRO A 102 -18.16 -11.47 9.94
CA PRO A 102 -18.87 -10.88 11.09
C PRO A 102 -19.38 -11.92 12.11
N ASN A 103 -19.65 -13.13 11.66
CA ASN A 103 -20.09 -14.23 12.53
C ASN A 103 -18.92 -14.81 13.33
N GLN A 104 -17.75 -15.00 12.70
CA GLN A 104 -16.54 -15.48 13.38
C GLN A 104 -16.07 -14.50 14.43
N GLN A 105 -15.97 -13.20 14.07
CA GLN A 105 -15.56 -12.17 15.02
C GLN A 105 -16.46 -12.17 16.25
N ARG A 106 -17.80 -12.17 16.05
CA ARG A 106 -18.75 -12.22 17.16
C ARG A 106 -18.66 -13.49 17.97
N GLY A 107 -18.50 -14.66 17.31
CA GLY A 107 -18.35 -15.93 18.00
C GLY A 107 -17.12 -15.98 18.90
N LEU A 108 -16.01 -15.38 18.47
CA LEU A 108 -14.80 -15.20 19.28
C LEU A 108 -15.04 -14.23 20.44
N GLU A 109 -15.64 -13.06 20.22
CA GLU A 109 -15.94 -12.08 21.26
C GLU A 109 -16.87 -12.63 22.34
N GLU A 110 -17.93 -13.37 21.94
CA GLU A 110 -18.86 -14.01 22.87
C GLU A 110 -18.19 -15.14 23.68
N ALA A 111 -17.30 -15.93 23.06
CA ALA A 111 -16.63 -17.04 23.73
C ALA A 111 -15.50 -16.60 24.69
N LEU A 112 -14.75 -15.56 24.31
CA LEU A 112 -13.54 -15.11 25.03
C LEU A 112 -13.82 -13.93 25.97
N GLY A 113 -14.88 -13.16 25.74
CA GLY A 113 -15.24 -11.99 26.56
C GLY A 113 -14.21 -10.85 26.45
N VAL A 114 -13.52 -10.74 25.31
CA VAL A 114 -12.57 -9.67 24.98
C VAL A 114 -12.86 -9.12 23.58
N LYS A 115 -12.30 -7.96 23.28
CA LYS A 115 -12.32 -7.37 21.94
C LYS A 115 -11.55 -8.28 20.97
N VAL A 116 -12.07 -8.44 19.74
CA VAL A 116 -11.41 -9.20 18.68
C VAL A 116 -11.21 -8.30 17.48
N LEU A 117 -9.98 -8.20 17.03
CA LEU A 117 -9.60 -7.58 15.76
C LEU A 117 -9.17 -8.66 14.77
N ASP A 118 -9.29 -8.36 13.50
CA ASP A 118 -8.65 -9.11 12.44
C ASP A 118 -7.54 -8.28 11.79
N ARG A 119 -6.76 -8.92 10.92
CA ARG A 119 -5.67 -8.27 10.18
C ARG A 119 -6.14 -7.00 9.44
N THR A 120 -7.35 -7.03 8.85
CA THR A 120 -7.93 -5.88 8.13
C THR A 120 -8.21 -4.70 9.06
N ALA A 121 -8.80 -4.97 10.23
CA ALA A 121 -9.07 -3.93 11.23
C ALA A 121 -7.78 -3.30 11.76
N LEU A 122 -6.76 -4.12 12.01
CA LEU A 122 -5.45 -3.67 12.49
C LEU A 122 -4.76 -2.76 11.47
N ILE A 123 -4.72 -3.15 10.20
CA ILE A 123 -4.15 -2.32 9.12
C ILE A 123 -4.92 -1.00 8.97
N LEU A 124 -6.26 -1.04 9.05
CA LEU A 124 -7.10 0.17 9.00
C LEU A 124 -6.82 1.12 10.16
N ASP A 125 -6.53 0.58 11.35
CA ASP A 125 -6.17 1.41 12.51
C ASP A 125 -4.81 2.09 12.33
N ILE A 126 -3.81 1.36 11.84
CA ILE A 126 -2.50 1.92 11.48
C ILE A 126 -2.67 3.03 10.42
N PHE A 127 -3.48 2.80 9.40
CA PHE A 127 -3.73 3.79 8.36
C PHE A 127 -4.46 5.02 8.90
N ALA A 128 -5.40 4.85 9.83
CA ALA A 128 -6.09 5.97 10.48
C ALA A 128 -5.13 6.86 11.28
N GLN A 129 -4.11 6.27 11.90
CA GLN A 129 -3.06 7.00 12.63
C GLN A 129 -2.08 7.71 11.67
N ARG A 130 -1.83 7.15 10.46
CA ARG A 130 -0.84 7.65 9.49
C ARG A 130 -1.39 8.63 8.47
N ALA A 131 -2.70 8.65 8.22
CA ALA A 131 -3.33 9.54 7.25
C ALA A 131 -3.15 11.02 7.62
N GLN A 132 -2.30 11.73 6.91
CA GLN A 132 -2.03 13.15 7.14
C GLN A 132 -2.77 14.03 6.14
N THR A 133 -2.90 13.57 4.88
CA THR A 133 -3.60 14.32 3.85
C THR A 133 -5.12 14.23 4.01
N ARG A 134 -5.82 15.21 3.43
CA ARG A 134 -7.28 15.18 3.37
C ARG A 134 -7.78 13.93 2.62
N GLU A 135 -7.11 13.58 1.54
CA GLU A 135 -7.49 12.42 0.73
C GLU A 135 -7.28 11.11 1.49
N GLY A 136 -6.08 10.89 2.06
CA GLY A 136 -5.80 9.70 2.87
C GLY A 136 -6.82 9.53 4.00
N ARG A 137 -7.17 10.61 4.71
CA ARG A 137 -8.20 10.57 5.76
C ARG A 137 -9.58 10.16 5.23
N LEU A 138 -9.99 10.70 4.08
CA LEU A 138 -11.27 10.35 3.46
C LEU A 138 -11.28 8.89 3.00
N GLN A 139 -10.19 8.40 2.42
CA GLN A 139 -10.04 7.00 1.99
C GLN A 139 -10.13 6.04 3.17
N VAL A 140 -9.37 6.32 4.24
CA VAL A 140 -9.38 5.51 5.47
C VAL A 140 -10.77 5.52 6.11
N GLU A 141 -11.45 6.68 6.19
CA GLU A 141 -12.79 6.77 6.75
C GLU A 141 -13.81 5.95 5.94
N VAL A 142 -13.73 5.98 4.61
CA VAL A 142 -14.57 5.12 3.74
C VAL A 142 -14.29 3.65 4.01
N ALA A 143 -13.02 3.21 3.96
CA ALA A 143 -12.63 1.83 4.17
C ALA A 143 -13.08 1.31 5.54
N LEU A 144 -12.91 2.12 6.58
CA LEU A 144 -13.32 1.79 7.96
C LEU A 144 -14.84 1.62 8.07
N LEU A 145 -15.62 2.50 7.45
CA LEU A 145 -17.08 2.42 7.44
C LEU A 145 -17.56 1.20 6.62
N GLU A 146 -16.96 0.92 5.47
CA GLU A 146 -17.27 -0.26 4.66
C GLU A 146 -16.95 -1.56 5.39
N TYR A 147 -15.81 -1.63 6.07
CA TYR A 147 -15.43 -2.76 6.93
C TYR A 147 -16.41 -2.95 8.10
N ARG A 148 -16.83 -1.85 8.77
CA ARG A 148 -17.73 -1.88 9.93
C ARG A 148 -19.18 -2.16 9.55
N LEU A 149 -19.63 -1.74 8.37
CA LEU A 149 -21.05 -1.83 7.96
C LEU A 149 -21.66 -3.24 8.06
N PRO A 150 -21.03 -4.33 7.56
CA PRO A 150 -21.54 -5.67 7.73
C PRO A 150 -21.47 -6.17 9.20
N ARG A 151 -20.53 -5.59 9.99
CA ARG A 151 -20.29 -5.94 11.40
C ARG A 151 -21.23 -5.23 12.38
N MET A 152 -21.98 -4.22 11.94
CA MET A 152 -23.01 -3.50 12.74
C MET A 152 -24.26 -4.33 13.05
N THR A 153 -24.20 -5.66 12.93
CA THR A 153 -25.31 -6.53 13.31
C THR A 153 -25.26 -6.85 14.81
N ARG A 154 -26.22 -6.29 15.57
CA ARG A 154 -26.47 -6.66 16.97
C ARG A 154 -25.42 -6.28 18.03
N MET A 155 -24.55 -5.30 17.80
CA MET A 155 -23.65 -4.78 18.85
C MET A 155 -24.39 -4.19 20.06
N TRP A 156 -25.70 -3.97 19.97
CA TRP A 156 -26.51 -3.31 21.01
C TRP A 156 -27.07 -4.23 22.07
N THR A 157 -26.93 -5.56 21.97
CA THR A 157 -27.45 -6.47 23.00
C THR A 157 -26.69 -6.35 24.33
N HIS A 158 -25.45 -5.88 24.32
CA HIS A 158 -24.66 -5.68 25.54
C HIS A 158 -24.97 -4.35 26.24
N LEU A 159 -25.18 -3.25 25.49
CA LEU A 159 -25.55 -1.95 26.08
C LEU A 159 -26.96 -1.97 26.72
N SER A 160 -27.92 -2.66 26.13
CA SER A 160 -29.25 -2.76 26.71
C SER A 160 -29.31 -3.57 28.02
N ARG A 161 -28.38 -4.50 28.22
CA ARG A 161 -28.23 -5.21 29.51
C ARG A 161 -27.57 -4.37 30.59
N GLN A 162 -26.67 -3.44 30.21
CA GLN A 162 -25.96 -2.58 31.14
C GLN A 162 -26.80 -1.38 31.61
N THR A 163 -27.77 -0.90 30.80
CA THR A 163 -28.71 0.15 31.14
C THR A 163 -30.00 -0.36 31.77
N GLY A 164 -30.30 -1.68 31.74
CA GLY A 164 -31.49 -2.29 32.29
C GLY A 164 -31.42 -2.68 33.76
N GLY A 165 -30.31 -2.42 34.46
CA GLY A 165 -30.03 -2.84 35.82
C GLY A 165 -30.15 -1.77 36.90
N SER A 166 -31.09 -0.80 36.82
CA SER A 166 -31.43 0.01 37.99
C SER A 166 -32.78 0.69 37.81
N GLY A 167 -33.81 0.21 38.39
CA GLY A 167 -35.13 0.84 38.44
C GLY A 167 -36.18 -0.09 38.98
N SER A 168 -36.07 -0.42 40.29
CA SER A 168 -37.16 -0.95 41.09
C SER A 168 -38.32 0.04 41.23
N GLY A 169 -39.55 -0.44 41.09
CA GLY A 169 -40.63 0.21 41.82
C GLY A 169 -41.91 0.41 41.03
N GLY A 170 -42.92 -0.42 41.28
CA GLY A 170 -44.26 0.01 41.63
C GLY A 170 -45.35 0.21 40.55
N GLY A 171 -46.37 -0.64 40.57
CA GLY A 171 -47.73 -0.15 40.45
C GLY A 171 -48.52 -0.38 39.17
N GLY A 172 -49.35 -1.44 39.20
CA GLY A 172 -50.80 -1.38 39.00
C GLY A 172 -51.39 -1.13 37.62
N GLY A 173 -52.07 -2.14 37.03
CA GLY A 173 -53.40 -1.95 36.54
C GLY A 173 -53.67 -1.73 35.05
N ALA A 174 -54.42 -2.69 34.53
CA ALA A 174 -55.46 -2.60 33.52
C ALA A 174 -55.23 -3.23 32.15
N ALA A 175 -56.06 -4.22 31.92
CA ALA A 175 -56.30 -4.92 30.66
C ALA A 175 -56.85 -3.99 29.55
N GLY A 176 -56.39 -4.24 28.30
CA GLY A 176 -56.97 -3.68 27.11
C GLY A 176 -56.56 -4.49 25.87
N THR A 177 -57.48 -5.32 25.39
CA THR A 177 -57.54 -6.09 24.15
C THR A 177 -57.29 -5.20 22.94
N GLY A 178 -56.46 -5.64 21.97
CA GLY A 178 -56.54 -5.14 20.63
C GLY A 178 -55.28 -5.31 19.77
N GLY A 179 -55.31 -6.28 18.82
CA GLY A 179 -54.70 -6.09 17.51
C GLY A 179 -53.18 -6.26 17.40
N GLY A 180 -52.76 -7.44 16.91
CA GLY A 180 -51.40 -7.73 16.50
C GLY A 180 -50.80 -6.75 15.49
N VAL A 181 -49.81 -5.99 15.94
CA VAL A 181 -48.84 -5.36 15.09
C VAL A 181 -47.49 -5.83 15.62
N GLY A 182 -46.73 -6.54 14.77
CA GLY A 182 -45.45 -7.10 15.10
C GLY A 182 -44.56 -6.11 15.82
N LEU A 183 -44.24 -6.46 17.07
CA LEU A 183 -43.27 -5.74 17.89
C LEU A 183 -41.89 -5.84 17.22
N ARG A 184 -41.60 -4.92 16.31
CA ARG A 184 -40.23 -4.52 15.99
C ARG A 184 -39.68 -3.87 17.24
N GLY A 185 -38.80 -4.59 17.95
CA GLY A 185 -38.20 -4.06 19.16
C GLY A 185 -37.40 -2.76 18.85
N PRO A 186 -37.36 -1.79 19.78
CA PRO A 186 -36.67 -0.50 19.56
C PRO A 186 -35.18 -0.66 19.15
N GLY A 187 -34.56 -1.80 19.44
CA GLY A 187 -33.19 -2.11 19.05
C GLY A 187 -32.99 -2.42 17.55
N GLU A 188 -33.97 -3.04 16.87
CA GLU A 188 -33.85 -3.30 15.43
C GLU A 188 -33.96 -2.02 14.62
N THR A 189 -34.83 -1.10 15.04
CA THR A 189 -34.99 0.22 14.40
C THR A 189 -33.73 1.07 14.53
N GLN A 190 -33.05 1.00 15.68
CA GLN A 190 -31.82 1.76 15.89
C GLN A 190 -30.66 1.27 15.01
N ILE A 191 -30.47 -0.04 14.89
CA ILE A 191 -29.45 -0.64 14.01
C ILE A 191 -29.70 -0.27 12.55
N GLU A 192 -30.97 -0.26 12.12
CA GLU A 192 -31.32 0.12 10.75
C GLU A 192 -31.06 1.59 10.46
N ILE A 193 -31.33 2.47 11.43
CA ILE A 193 -31.00 3.90 11.36
C ILE A 193 -29.48 4.09 11.28
N ASP A 194 -28.71 3.41 12.13
CA ASP A 194 -27.26 3.56 12.16
C ASP A 194 -26.59 3.03 10.87
N ARG A 195 -27.11 1.91 10.32
CA ARG A 195 -26.68 1.42 9.01
C ARG A 195 -27.01 2.36 7.88
N ARG A 196 -28.18 3.01 7.90
CA ARG A 196 -28.54 3.99 6.91
C ARG A 196 -27.61 5.19 7.00
N ARG A 197 -27.38 5.72 8.19
CA ARG A 197 -26.43 6.84 8.41
C ARG A 197 -25.02 6.49 7.93
N ALA A 198 -24.54 5.26 8.19
CA ALA A 198 -23.24 4.81 7.70
C ALA A 198 -23.18 4.76 6.16
N ARG A 199 -24.25 4.27 5.49
CA ARG A 199 -24.32 4.27 4.01
C ARG A 199 -24.37 5.68 3.44
N ASP A 200 -25.17 6.57 4.04
CA ASP A 200 -25.26 7.97 3.62
C ASP A 200 -23.91 8.68 3.79
N ARG A 201 -23.21 8.38 4.89
CA ARG A 201 -21.84 8.90 5.13
C ARG A 201 -20.85 8.38 4.11
N ILE A 202 -20.85 7.08 3.79
CA ILE A 202 -20.01 6.49 2.74
C ILE A 202 -20.27 7.18 1.39
N ALA A 203 -21.54 7.39 1.01
CA ALA A 203 -21.90 8.04 -0.24
C ALA A 203 -21.37 9.50 -0.30
N THR A 204 -21.48 10.24 0.80
CA THR A 204 -20.94 11.60 0.92
C THR A 204 -19.42 11.61 0.79
N LEU A 205 -18.73 10.75 1.53
CA LEU A 205 -17.28 10.65 1.49
C LEU A 205 -16.75 10.25 0.10
N LYS A 206 -17.40 9.30 -0.57
CA LYS A 206 -17.06 8.93 -1.96
C LYS A 206 -17.25 10.10 -2.94
N THR A 207 -18.26 10.94 -2.72
CA THR A 207 -18.45 12.16 -3.52
C THR A 207 -17.33 13.17 -3.27
N ASP A 208 -16.91 13.35 -2.03
CA ASP A 208 -15.82 14.26 -1.69
C ASP A 208 -14.45 13.73 -2.18
N LEU A 209 -14.24 12.41 -2.14
CA LEU A 209 -13.06 11.78 -2.76
C LEU A 209 -12.98 12.04 -4.25
N ARG A 210 -14.09 11.90 -4.99
CA ARG A 210 -14.12 12.23 -6.43
C ARG A 210 -13.70 13.66 -6.69
N LYS A 211 -14.19 14.62 -5.91
CA LYS A 211 -13.79 16.04 -6.06
C LYS A 211 -12.28 16.25 -5.85
N VAL A 212 -11.69 15.56 -4.87
CA VAL A 212 -10.24 15.62 -4.62
C VAL A 212 -9.48 14.97 -5.78
N HIS A 213 -9.96 13.84 -6.27
CA HIS A 213 -9.40 13.15 -7.44
C HIS A 213 -9.43 14.05 -8.70
N ASP A 214 -10.60 14.66 -9.02
CA ASP A 214 -10.75 15.57 -10.17
C ASP A 214 -9.78 16.77 -10.08
N GLN A 215 -9.60 17.34 -8.87
CA GLN A 215 -8.63 18.40 -8.65
C GLN A 215 -7.18 17.93 -8.87
N ARG A 216 -6.81 16.71 -8.40
CA ARG A 216 -5.51 16.12 -8.64
C ARG A 216 -5.28 15.87 -10.13
N GLU A 217 -6.27 15.38 -10.85
CA GLU A 217 -6.19 15.13 -12.29
C GLU A 217 -5.87 16.42 -13.06
N LEU A 218 -6.50 17.53 -12.73
CA LEU A 218 -6.17 18.85 -13.28
C LEU A 218 -4.72 19.28 -12.97
N TYR A 219 -4.21 18.98 -11.77
CA TYR A 219 -2.80 19.24 -11.42
C TYR A 219 -1.85 18.27 -12.13
N ARG A 220 -2.27 17.02 -12.37
CA ARG A 220 -1.54 16.00 -13.11
C ARG A 220 -1.44 16.39 -14.60
N GLU A 221 -2.53 16.80 -15.23
CA GLU A 221 -2.52 17.31 -16.61
C GLU A 221 -1.56 18.48 -16.78
N ARG A 222 -1.54 19.41 -15.82
CA ARG A 222 -0.56 20.50 -15.81
C ARG A 222 0.89 19.99 -15.63
N ARG A 223 1.11 18.95 -14.81
CA ARG A 223 2.43 18.32 -14.64
C ARG A 223 2.87 17.55 -15.88
N ARG A 224 1.96 16.83 -16.55
CA ARG A 224 2.22 16.20 -17.86
C ARG A 224 2.68 17.23 -18.90
N GLY A 225 2.24 18.48 -18.79
CA GLY A 225 2.75 19.61 -19.57
C GLY A 225 4.14 20.10 -19.14
N HIS A 226 4.68 19.71 -17.97
CA HIS A 226 6.00 20.09 -17.47
C HIS A 226 7.10 19.03 -17.67
N GLU A 227 6.74 17.87 -18.20
CA GLU A 227 7.65 16.95 -18.90
C GLU A 227 8.78 16.31 -18.09
N VAL A 228 8.70 16.34 -16.73
CA VAL A 228 9.71 15.71 -15.86
C VAL A 228 9.35 14.23 -15.68
N PRO A 229 10.29 13.28 -15.94
CA PRO A 229 10.04 11.84 -15.74
C PRO A 229 9.71 11.50 -14.29
N ILE A 230 8.85 10.50 -14.12
CA ILE A 230 8.39 10.03 -12.80
C ILE A 230 8.91 8.62 -12.55
N VAL A 231 9.55 8.42 -11.40
CA VAL A 231 9.98 7.12 -10.89
C VAL A 231 9.15 6.80 -9.65
N ALA A 232 8.37 5.73 -9.68
CA ALA A 232 7.63 5.26 -8.51
C ALA A 232 8.43 4.21 -7.74
N ILE A 233 8.68 4.47 -6.45
CA ILE A 233 9.30 3.50 -5.55
C ILE A 233 8.22 2.58 -5.03
N VAL A 234 8.34 1.28 -5.28
CA VAL A 234 7.42 0.25 -4.82
C VAL A 234 8.19 -0.83 -4.07
N GLY A 235 7.49 -1.63 -3.29
CA GLY A 235 8.09 -2.75 -2.56
C GLY A 235 7.35 -3.02 -1.26
N TYR A 236 7.77 -4.07 -0.59
CA TYR A 236 7.15 -4.52 0.64
C TYR A 236 7.26 -3.48 1.78
N THR A 237 6.41 -3.58 2.80
CA THR A 237 6.55 -2.75 4.01
C THR A 237 7.93 -2.97 4.63
N ASN A 238 8.54 -1.89 5.13
CA ASN A 238 9.87 -1.91 5.73
C ASN A 238 11.05 -2.32 4.81
N ALA A 239 10.86 -2.35 3.48
CA ALA A 239 11.95 -2.60 2.53
C ALA A 239 12.95 -1.42 2.41
N GLY A 240 12.67 -0.28 3.05
CA GLY A 240 13.54 0.90 3.04
C GLY A 240 13.18 1.93 1.97
N LYS A 241 11.95 1.93 1.43
CA LYS A 241 11.50 2.89 0.39
C LYS A 241 11.63 4.35 0.78
N SER A 242 11.09 4.71 1.94
CA SER A 242 11.12 6.09 2.46
C SER A 242 12.53 6.51 2.85
N THR A 243 13.36 5.58 3.36
CA THR A 243 14.78 5.79 3.62
C THR A 243 15.51 6.11 2.33
N LEU A 244 15.26 5.32 1.27
CA LEU A 244 15.85 5.52 -0.05
C LEU A 244 15.48 6.91 -0.63
N LEU A 245 14.20 7.29 -0.59
CA LEU A 245 13.78 8.61 -1.06
C LEU A 245 14.45 9.74 -0.26
N ASN A 246 14.53 9.62 1.06
CA ASN A 246 15.19 10.60 1.92
C ASN A 246 16.68 10.73 1.58
N ALA A 247 17.37 9.61 1.41
CA ALA A 247 18.80 9.56 1.09
C ALA A 247 19.10 10.11 -0.32
N LEU A 248 18.22 9.87 -1.31
CA LEU A 248 18.34 10.44 -2.67
C LEU A 248 18.12 11.96 -2.72
N THR A 249 17.50 12.55 -1.69
CA THR A 249 17.10 13.96 -1.66
C THR A 249 17.75 14.78 -0.56
N ASP A 250 18.75 14.23 0.14
CA ASP A 250 19.44 14.86 1.28
C ASP A 250 18.46 15.43 2.33
N ALA A 251 17.34 14.76 2.54
CA ALA A 251 16.29 15.26 3.41
C ALA A 251 16.35 14.59 4.79
N ASP A 252 16.56 15.38 5.83
CA ASP A 252 16.60 14.99 7.25
C ASP A 252 15.23 14.53 7.82
N LYS A 253 14.44 13.77 7.09
CA LYS A 253 13.25 13.14 7.68
C LYS A 253 13.63 11.78 8.23
N LEU A 254 13.46 11.62 9.56
CA LEU A 254 13.58 10.32 10.24
C LEU A 254 12.68 9.29 9.52
N ALA A 255 13.31 8.28 8.94
CA ALA A 255 12.62 7.09 8.50
C ALA A 255 12.34 6.25 9.77
N GLU A 256 11.06 5.95 10.02
CA GLU A 256 10.68 5.10 11.14
C GLU A 256 10.78 3.63 10.72
N ASP A 257 11.39 2.79 11.54
CA ASP A 257 11.41 1.32 11.36
C ASP A 257 10.06 0.72 11.81
N LYS A 258 9.00 1.11 11.10
CA LYS A 258 7.63 0.67 11.34
C LYS A 258 6.94 0.31 10.04
N LEU A 259 6.08 -0.70 10.08
CA LEU A 259 5.26 -1.06 8.93
C LEU A 259 4.33 0.10 8.55
N PHE A 260 4.12 0.31 7.26
CA PHE A 260 3.31 1.41 6.73
C PHE A 260 3.73 2.81 7.22
N ALA A 261 5.04 3.07 7.25
CA ALA A 261 5.57 4.39 7.61
C ALA A 261 5.04 5.49 6.68
N THR A 262 4.80 5.17 5.41
CA THR A 262 4.22 6.05 4.40
C THR A 262 2.85 5.55 3.98
N LEU A 263 1.81 6.37 4.15
CA LEU A 263 0.46 6.15 3.61
C LEU A 263 0.17 7.14 2.47
N ASP A 264 0.48 8.41 2.68
CA ASP A 264 0.31 9.46 1.69
C ASP A 264 1.55 9.51 0.79
N PRO A 265 1.42 9.40 -0.54
CA PRO A 265 2.56 9.45 -1.45
C PRO A 265 3.35 10.74 -1.29
N THR A 266 4.66 10.60 -1.27
CA THR A 266 5.57 11.76 -1.18
C THR A 266 6.42 11.82 -2.43
N THR A 267 6.23 12.88 -3.23
CA THR A 267 7.01 13.11 -4.46
C THR A 267 8.11 14.13 -4.22
N ARG A 268 9.33 13.83 -4.64
CA ARG A 268 10.48 14.72 -4.55
C ARG A 268 11.26 14.77 -5.85
N ARG A 269 11.95 15.89 -6.05
CA ARG A 269 12.84 16.07 -7.19
C ARG A 269 14.22 15.52 -6.88
N VAL A 270 14.74 14.70 -7.78
CA VAL A 270 16.09 14.14 -7.73
C VAL A 270 16.81 14.55 -9.02
N ARG A 271 18.09 14.87 -8.91
CA ARG A 271 18.91 15.25 -10.04
C ARG A 271 19.78 14.09 -10.49
N LEU A 272 19.68 13.73 -11.77
CA LEU A 272 20.49 12.69 -12.39
C LEU A 272 21.94 13.17 -12.64
N PRO A 273 22.90 12.26 -12.85
CA PRO A 273 24.28 12.60 -13.16
C PRO A 273 24.45 13.54 -14.37
N SER A 274 23.61 13.41 -15.40
CA SER A 274 23.56 14.32 -16.56
C SER A 274 23.09 15.74 -16.23
N GLY A 275 22.57 15.98 -15.02
CA GLY A 275 21.95 17.24 -14.62
C GLY A 275 20.46 17.33 -14.92
N ARG A 276 19.84 16.29 -15.50
CA ARG A 276 18.39 16.18 -15.74
C ARG A 276 17.65 15.93 -14.43
N ASP A 277 16.51 16.57 -14.26
CA ASP A 277 15.65 16.38 -13.10
C ASP A 277 14.67 15.24 -13.34
N ILE A 278 14.41 14.44 -12.31
CA ILE A 278 13.33 13.44 -12.25
C ILE A 278 12.48 13.66 -11.00
N LEU A 279 11.26 13.19 -11.02
CA LEU A 279 10.40 13.11 -9.85
C LEU A 279 10.41 11.67 -9.31
N VAL A 280 10.76 11.52 -8.05
CA VAL A 280 10.74 10.22 -7.38
C VAL A 280 9.62 10.24 -6.36
N THR A 281 8.71 9.26 -6.43
CA THR A 281 7.53 9.16 -5.57
C THR A 281 7.64 7.92 -4.69
N ASP A 282 7.63 8.11 -3.37
CA ASP A 282 7.48 7.04 -2.39
C ASP A 282 6.01 6.64 -2.29
N THR A 283 5.73 5.35 -2.31
CA THR A 283 4.37 4.80 -2.27
C THR A 283 4.12 3.99 -1.00
N VAL A 284 2.85 3.64 -0.77
CA VAL A 284 2.47 2.74 0.33
C VAL A 284 3.16 1.39 0.17
N GLY A 285 3.71 0.87 1.27
CA GLY A 285 4.31 -0.46 1.26
C GLY A 285 3.28 -1.57 1.06
N PHE A 286 3.63 -2.56 0.26
CA PHE A 286 2.81 -3.76 0.11
C PHE A 286 2.98 -4.69 1.31
N ILE A 287 1.99 -5.52 1.55
CA ILE A 287 1.99 -6.52 2.60
C ILE A 287 1.28 -7.78 2.10
N ASN A 288 1.63 -8.92 2.66
CA ASN A 288 0.97 -10.18 2.32
C ASN A 288 -0.52 -10.15 2.70
N ASN A 289 -1.36 -10.78 1.88
CA ASN A 289 -2.82 -10.84 2.09
C ASN A 289 -3.47 -9.45 2.28
N LEU A 290 -3.05 -8.44 1.47
CA LEU A 290 -3.71 -7.13 1.50
C LEU A 290 -5.20 -7.31 1.16
N PRO A 291 -6.13 -6.93 2.05
CA PRO A 291 -7.56 -7.08 1.79
C PRO A 291 -8.01 -6.32 0.55
N THR A 292 -8.84 -6.94 -0.29
CA THR A 292 -9.33 -6.32 -1.54
C THR A 292 -10.09 -5.01 -1.30
N THR A 293 -10.75 -4.89 -0.14
CA THR A 293 -11.40 -3.66 0.30
C THR A 293 -10.40 -2.52 0.52
N LEU A 294 -9.20 -2.83 1.03
CA LEU A 294 -8.12 -1.86 1.19
C LEU A 294 -7.49 -1.49 -0.15
N VAL A 295 -7.24 -2.46 -1.03
CA VAL A 295 -6.75 -2.19 -2.40
C VAL A 295 -7.69 -1.23 -3.11
N ALA A 296 -9.02 -1.46 -3.04
CA ALA A 296 -10.02 -0.59 -3.65
C ALA A 296 -10.04 0.83 -3.01
N ALA A 297 -9.87 0.93 -1.69
CA ALA A 297 -9.85 2.21 -0.98
C ALA A 297 -8.62 3.05 -1.33
N PHE A 298 -7.46 2.39 -1.51
CA PHE A 298 -6.17 3.05 -1.81
C PHE A 298 -5.83 3.09 -3.30
N ARG A 299 -6.76 2.67 -4.16
CA ARG A 299 -6.55 2.65 -5.61
C ARG A 299 -6.03 3.98 -6.16
N SER A 300 -6.54 5.11 -5.68
CA SER A 300 -6.10 6.44 -6.11
C SER A 300 -4.67 6.77 -5.66
N THR A 301 -4.21 6.22 -4.54
CA THR A 301 -2.82 6.32 -4.07
C THR A 301 -1.90 5.44 -4.91
N LEU A 302 -2.40 4.27 -5.33
CA LEU A 302 -1.70 3.36 -6.21
C LEU A 302 -1.73 3.82 -7.69
N GLU A 303 -2.69 4.67 -8.08
CA GLU A 303 -2.75 5.29 -9.41
C GLU A 303 -1.50 6.14 -9.74
N GLU A 304 -0.77 6.62 -8.73
CA GLU A 304 0.51 7.32 -8.96
C GLU A 304 1.58 6.36 -9.53
N ILE A 305 1.47 5.05 -9.27
CA ILE A 305 2.34 4.04 -9.89
C ILE A 305 2.02 3.90 -11.38
N ASN A 306 0.73 4.01 -11.76
CA ASN A 306 0.30 3.93 -13.16
C ASN A 306 0.81 5.11 -14.01
N GLU A 307 1.16 6.24 -13.39
CA GLU A 307 1.70 7.41 -14.06
C GLU A 307 3.23 7.41 -14.16
N ALA A 308 3.89 6.46 -13.48
CA ALA A 308 5.33 6.39 -13.48
C ALA A 308 5.87 5.93 -14.85
N ASP A 309 6.96 6.55 -15.29
CA ASP A 309 7.73 6.13 -16.46
C ASP A 309 8.60 4.91 -16.12
N ILE A 310 9.06 4.82 -14.85
CA ILE A 310 9.88 3.71 -14.34
C ILE A 310 9.34 3.29 -12.98
N VAL A 311 9.29 1.98 -12.75
CA VAL A 311 9.02 1.38 -11.44
C VAL A 311 10.34 0.99 -10.79
N LEU A 312 10.61 1.51 -9.60
CA LEU A 312 11.76 1.14 -8.78
C LEU A 312 11.29 0.20 -7.67
N HIS A 313 11.47 -1.10 -7.89
CA HIS A 313 11.14 -2.15 -6.93
C HIS A 313 12.26 -2.30 -5.91
N VAL A 314 11.98 -1.94 -4.65
CA VAL A 314 12.92 -2.04 -3.52
C VAL A 314 12.62 -3.31 -2.73
N LEU A 315 13.62 -4.17 -2.60
CA LEU A 315 13.55 -5.45 -1.91
C LEU A 315 14.56 -5.48 -0.74
N ASP A 316 14.08 -5.80 0.45
CA ASP A 316 14.95 -6.10 1.59
C ASP A 316 15.56 -7.50 1.42
N ILE A 317 16.82 -7.56 1.01
CA ILE A 317 17.50 -8.83 0.72
C ILE A 317 17.89 -9.59 1.98
N THR A 318 17.87 -8.96 3.13
CA THR A 318 18.21 -9.58 4.42
C THR A 318 17.05 -10.35 5.04
N HIS A 319 15.83 -10.16 4.51
CA HIS A 319 14.64 -10.81 5.03
C HIS A 319 14.58 -12.28 4.58
N ALA A 320 14.27 -13.20 5.51
CA ALA A 320 14.18 -14.63 5.21
C ALA A 320 13.20 -14.96 4.07
N ASN A 321 12.12 -14.18 3.94
CA ASN A 321 11.07 -14.35 2.91
C ASN A 321 11.18 -13.28 1.80
N ALA A 322 12.39 -12.88 1.40
CA ALA A 322 12.60 -11.86 0.38
C ALA A 322 12.01 -12.26 -0.98
N ALA A 323 12.10 -13.55 -1.36
CA ALA A 323 11.54 -14.08 -2.60
C ALA A 323 10.00 -13.92 -2.64
N GLU A 324 9.36 -14.31 -1.57
CA GLU A 324 7.91 -14.24 -1.41
C GLU A 324 7.42 -12.78 -1.38
N GLN A 325 8.15 -11.88 -0.71
CA GLN A 325 7.87 -10.44 -0.71
C GLN A 325 7.97 -9.84 -2.11
N SER A 326 8.99 -10.25 -2.87
CA SER A 326 9.16 -9.84 -4.26
C SER A 326 7.98 -10.31 -5.12
N GLN A 327 7.61 -11.60 -5.03
CA GLN A 327 6.47 -12.17 -5.76
C GLN A 327 5.15 -11.48 -5.40
N ALA A 328 4.89 -11.23 -4.11
CA ALA A 328 3.69 -10.51 -3.66
C ALA A 328 3.64 -9.09 -4.24
N THR A 329 4.77 -8.38 -4.27
CA THR A 329 4.89 -7.05 -4.88
C THR A 329 4.58 -7.09 -6.38
N LEU A 330 5.21 -8.01 -7.12
CA LEU A 330 5.02 -8.16 -8.55
C LEU A 330 3.57 -8.54 -8.90
N GLN A 331 2.93 -9.39 -8.10
CA GLN A 331 1.52 -9.73 -8.28
C GLN A 331 0.61 -8.51 -8.16
N VAL A 332 0.85 -7.63 -7.16
CA VAL A 332 0.07 -6.40 -7.01
C VAL A 332 0.30 -5.45 -8.19
N LEU A 333 1.53 -5.33 -8.70
CA LEU A 333 1.83 -4.53 -9.89
C LEU A 333 1.09 -5.06 -11.14
N ASP A 334 0.97 -6.38 -11.27
CA ASP A 334 0.19 -7.02 -12.34
C ASP A 334 -1.31 -6.71 -12.23
N GLU A 335 -1.86 -6.82 -11.02
CA GLU A 335 -3.26 -6.46 -10.74
C GLU A 335 -3.58 -4.97 -11.00
N LEU A 336 -2.56 -4.10 -10.86
CA LEU A 336 -2.66 -2.67 -11.17
C LEU A 336 -2.47 -2.37 -12.67
N GLY A 337 -2.03 -3.36 -13.47
CA GLY A 337 -1.80 -3.21 -14.92
C GLY A 337 -0.56 -2.38 -15.25
N VAL A 338 0.47 -2.41 -14.42
CA VAL A 338 1.74 -1.68 -14.62
C VAL A 338 2.92 -2.58 -14.94
N SER A 339 2.68 -3.86 -15.17
CA SER A 339 3.72 -4.86 -15.50
C SER A 339 4.51 -4.55 -16.78
N ASP A 340 3.92 -3.76 -17.71
CA ASP A 340 4.58 -3.34 -18.95
C ASP A 340 5.58 -2.20 -18.78
N ARG A 341 5.65 -1.62 -17.57
CA ARG A 341 6.58 -0.51 -17.30
C ARG A 341 8.00 -1.01 -17.07
N PRO A 342 9.02 -0.26 -17.53
CA PRO A 342 10.40 -0.57 -17.17
C PRO A 342 10.55 -0.65 -15.65
N THR A 343 11.03 -1.80 -15.16
CA THR A 343 11.19 -2.05 -13.73
C THR A 343 12.66 -2.24 -13.40
N ILE A 344 13.15 -1.55 -12.38
CA ILE A 344 14.49 -1.73 -11.79
C ILE A 344 14.30 -2.38 -10.44
N THR A 345 14.96 -3.52 -10.19
CA THR A 345 14.97 -4.15 -8.87
C THR A 345 16.20 -3.73 -8.09
N ALA A 346 15.99 -3.02 -6.99
CA ALA A 346 17.03 -2.58 -6.07
C ALA A 346 17.04 -3.48 -4.83
N LEU A 347 18.12 -4.23 -4.64
CA LEU A 347 18.34 -5.07 -3.47
C LEU A 347 18.91 -4.22 -2.35
N ASN A 348 18.06 -3.87 -1.40
CA ASN A 348 18.40 -2.94 -0.33
C ASN A 348 18.92 -3.66 0.92
N LYS A 349 19.55 -2.90 1.80
CA LYS A 349 20.15 -3.31 3.08
C LYS A 349 21.39 -4.20 2.94
N ILE A 350 22.14 -4.02 1.86
CA ILE A 350 23.41 -4.77 1.68
C ILE A 350 24.47 -4.44 2.72
N ASP A 351 24.32 -3.31 3.42
CA ASP A 351 25.17 -2.91 4.57
C ASP A 351 25.11 -3.90 5.74
N LEU A 352 24.09 -4.74 5.81
CA LEU A 352 23.95 -5.79 6.83
C LEU A 352 24.72 -7.08 6.48
N PHE A 353 25.33 -7.18 5.29
CA PHE A 353 26.26 -8.25 4.93
C PHE A 353 27.71 -7.82 5.20
N ASP A 354 28.55 -8.75 5.68
CA ASP A 354 29.92 -8.49 6.14
C ASP A 354 30.78 -7.73 5.11
N ASP A 355 30.61 -8.00 3.80
CA ASP A 355 31.38 -7.36 2.72
C ASP A 355 30.53 -6.41 1.84
N GLY A 356 29.26 -6.16 2.19
CA GLY A 356 28.32 -5.41 1.34
C GLY A 356 28.05 -6.10 -0.02
N VAL A 357 28.36 -7.39 -0.12
CA VAL A 357 28.20 -8.20 -1.33
C VAL A 357 27.04 -9.18 -1.14
N VAL A 358 26.12 -9.17 -2.10
CA VAL A 358 25.01 -10.13 -2.12
C VAL A 358 25.55 -11.52 -2.40
N PRO A 359 25.32 -12.53 -1.53
CA PRO A 359 25.74 -13.90 -1.78
C PRO A 359 25.14 -14.44 -3.09
N ALA A 360 25.99 -15.03 -3.95
CA ALA A 360 25.54 -15.54 -5.26
C ALA A 360 24.47 -16.65 -5.15
N GLU A 361 24.46 -17.39 -4.07
CA GLU A 361 23.46 -18.41 -3.77
C GLU A 361 22.10 -17.75 -3.49
N LEU A 362 22.07 -16.70 -2.67
CA LEU A 362 20.86 -15.93 -2.35
C LEU A 362 20.25 -15.27 -3.60
N ALA A 363 21.08 -14.72 -4.48
CA ALA A 363 20.62 -14.14 -5.74
C ALA A 363 19.95 -15.16 -6.68
N LYS A 364 20.40 -16.41 -6.67
CA LYS A 364 19.80 -17.52 -7.43
C LYS A 364 18.49 -18.01 -6.81
N ASP A 365 18.45 -18.13 -5.49
CA ASP A 365 17.27 -18.61 -4.76
C ASP A 365 16.08 -17.62 -4.88
N LEU A 366 16.39 -16.35 -5.06
CA LEU A 366 15.40 -15.30 -5.22
C LEU A 366 14.77 -15.25 -6.63
N GLU A 367 15.21 -16.09 -7.58
CA GLU A 367 14.78 -16.04 -9.00
C GLU A 367 14.76 -14.59 -9.55
N LEU A 368 15.76 -13.79 -9.13
CA LEU A 368 15.83 -12.38 -9.50
C LEU A 368 16.04 -12.22 -11.01
N PRO A 369 15.46 -11.20 -11.62
CA PRO A 369 15.82 -10.83 -12.99
C PRO A 369 17.33 -10.53 -13.04
N ASP A 370 17.99 -10.82 -14.16
CA ASP A 370 19.44 -10.61 -14.36
C ASP A 370 19.89 -9.14 -14.13
N ASP A 371 18.97 -8.22 -14.00
CA ASP A 371 19.13 -6.78 -13.94
C ASP A 371 18.76 -6.20 -12.57
N PHE A 372 19.37 -6.72 -11.51
CA PHE A 372 19.21 -6.16 -10.16
C PHE A 372 20.39 -5.26 -9.78
N LEU A 373 20.16 -4.34 -8.87
CA LEU A 373 21.17 -3.43 -8.33
C LEU A 373 21.26 -3.57 -6.81
N PRO A 374 22.43 -3.99 -6.28
CA PRO A 374 22.65 -3.98 -4.84
C PRO A 374 22.83 -2.53 -4.35
N ILE A 375 22.06 -2.16 -3.31
CA ILE A 375 22.10 -0.82 -2.71
C ILE A 375 22.02 -0.88 -1.18
N SER A 376 22.46 0.16 -0.53
CA SER A 376 22.12 0.47 0.85
C SER A 376 21.54 1.87 0.92
N ALA A 377 20.27 1.95 1.32
CA ALA A 377 19.61 3.25 1.54
C ALA A 377 20.17 3.99 2.75
N GLU A 378 20.75 3.26 3.72
CA GLU A 378 21.35 3.81 4.95
C GLU A 378 22.73 4.41 4.67
N THR A 379 23.59 3.67 3.96
CA THR A 379 24.98 4.07 3.69
C THR A 379 25.18 4.72 2.32
N GLN A 380 24.11 4.82 1.50
CA GLN A 380 24.09 5.37 0.15
C GLN A 380 24.97 4.60 -0.87
N VAL A 381 25.42 3.39 -0.53
CA VAL A 381 26.16 2.52 -1.44
C VAL A 381 25.29 2.11 -2.62
N GLY A 382 25.82 2.14 -3.84
CA GLY A 382 25.13 1.74 -5.07
C GLY A 382 24.27 2.83 -5.71
N PHE A 383 24.16 4.03 -5.13
CA PHE A 383 23.31 5.11 -5.64
C PHE A 383 23.76 5.63 -7.02
N ASP A 384 25.07 5.77 -7.25
CA ASP A 384 25.57 6.19 -8.56
C ASP A 384 25.17 5.20 -9.66
N ALA A 385 25.23 3.90 -9.38
CA ALA A 385 24.80 2.84 -10.31
C ALA A 385 23.28 2.88 -10.53
N LEU A 386 22.49 3.12 -9.47
CA LEU A 386 21.05 3.24 -9.54
C LEU A 386 20.63 4.45 -10.39
N LEU A 387 21.21 5.63 -10.14
CA LEU A 387 20.90 6.84 -10.90
C LEU A 387 21.33 6.71 -12.36
N ALA A 388 22.51 6.14 -12.63
CA ALA A 388 22.97 5.87 -14.00
C ALA A 388 22.05 4.88 -14.72
N ARG A 389 21.50 3.89 -14.00
CA ARG A 389 20.56 2.93 -14.57
C ARG A 389 19.22 3.57 -14.92
N ILE A 390 18.67 4.40 -14.05
CA ILE A 390 17.46 5.19 -14.32
C ILE A 390 17.68 6.04 -15.58
N GLU A 391 18.81 6.73 -15.66
CA GLU A 391 19.17 7.57 -16.81
C GLU A 391 19.25 6.76 -18.10
N LEU A 392 19.89 5.59 -18.08
CA LEU A 392 20.02 4.71 -19.24
C LEU A 392 18.65 4.26 -19.78
N ILE A 393 17.69 3.95 -18.89
CA ILE A 393 16.34 3.56 -19.30
C ILE A 393 15.62 4.74 -19.94
N LEU A 394 15.67 5.90 -19.32
CA LEU A 394 15.06 7.12 -19.87
C LEU A 394 15.67 7.53 -21.21
N ASP A 395 16.96 7.28 -21.40
CA ASP A 395 17.67 7.59 -22.66
C ASP A 395 17.29 6.64 -23.80
N ARG A 396 16.90 5.40 -23.52
CA ARG A 396 16.42 4.45 -24.55
C ARG A 396 15.14 4.90 -25.26
N GLU A 397 14.34 5.71 -24.59
CA GLU A 397 13.11 6.26 -25.15
C GLU A 397 13.33 7.54 -25.94
N LEU A 398 14.56 8.09 -25.95
CA LEU A 398 14.85 9.32 -26.66
C LEU A 398 14.85 9.12 -28.18
N VAL A 399 14.17 10.02 -28.88
CA VAL A 399 14.09 10.04 -30.35
C VAL A 399 15.10 11.03 -30.91
N PRO A 400 15.96 10.61 -31.85
CA PRO A 400 16.90 11.52 -32.50
C PRO A 400 16.16 12.59 -33.32
N VAL A 401 16.49 13.86 -33.09
CA VAL A 401 15.86 15.00 -33.75
C VAL A 401 16.87 16.09 -34.00
N SER A 402 16.69 16.80 -35.13
CA SER A 402 17.40 18.02 -35.43
C SER A 402 16.43 19.18 -35.60
N VAL A 403 16.60 20.22 -34.84
CA VAL A 403 15.70 21.40 -34.83
C VAL A 403 16.45 22.67 -35.07
N SER A 404 15.77 23.65 -35.69
CA SER A 404 16.28 25.03 -35.83
C SER A 404 15.31 25.98 -35.13
N VAL A 405 15.69 26.42 -33.92
CA VAL A 405 14.85 27.21 -33.03
C VAL A 405 15.19 28.69 -33.20
N PRO A 406 14.23 29.55 -33.58
CA PRO A 406 14.47 31.01 -33.68
C PRO A 406 14.90 31.60 -32.33
N TYR A 407 15.72 32.63 -32.33
CA TYR A 407 16.19 33.31 -31.11
C TYR A 407 15.03 33.85 -30.24
N ALA A 408 13.89 34.21 -30.85
CA ALA A 408 12.69 34.61 -30.13
C ALA A 408 12.09 33.51 -29.26
N GLN A 409 12.46 32.25 -29.50
CA GLN A 409 11.97 31.05 -28.81
C GLN A 409 13.06 30.37 -27.96
N ASN A 410 13.99 31.16 -27.40
CA ASN A 410 15.15 30.62 -26.67
C ASN A 410 14.78 29.71 -25.50
N ALA A 411 13.59 29.86 -24.95
CA ALA A 411 13.03 28.94 -23.93
C ALA A 411 12.97 27.48 -24.40
N LEU A 412 12.78 27.25 -25.73
CA LEU A 412 12.80 25.88 -26.29
C LEU A 412 14.23 25.32 -26.36
N VAL A 413 15.24 26.18 -26.55
CA VAL A 413 16.66 25.78 -26.53
C VAL A 413 17.02 25.31 -25.10
N ASP A 414 16.60 26.08 -24.10
CA ASP A 414 16.81 25.69 -22.69
C ASP A 414 16.04 24.42 -22.31
N LEU A 415 14.82 24.25 -22.83
CA LEU A 415 14.04 23.03 -22.67
C LEU A 415 14.75 21.84 -23.32
N PHE A 416 15.28 21.98 -24.54
CA PHE A 416 16.02 20.92 -25.22
C PHE A 416 17.26 20.50 -24.41
N ARG A 417 18.00 21.47 -23.84
CA ARG A 417 19.20 21.21 -23.04
C ARG A 417 18.89 20.54 -21.72
N ARG A 418 17.75 20.87 -21.12
CA ARG A 418 17.37 20.36 -19.81
C ARG A 418 16.78 18.95 -19.87
N GLU A 419 15.96 18.66 -20.88
CA GLU A 419 15.17 17.43 -20.96
C GLU A 419 15.67 16.44 -22.03
N GLY A 420 16.44 16.91 -22.99
CA GLY A 420 17.01 16.11 -24.06
C GLY A 420 18.50 15.88 -23.90
N ARG A 421 19.03 15.08 -24.81
CA ARG A 421 20.48 14.89 -24.96
C ARG A 421 20.97 15.67 -26.15
N VAL A 422 21.80 16.70 -25.91
CA VAL A 422 22.38 17.54 -26.97
C VAL A 422 23.64 16.87 -27.50
N GLU A 423 23.69 16.65 -28.82
CA GLU A 423 24.86 16.12 -29.53
C GLU A 423 25.64 17.23 -30.23
N GLY A 424 24.95 18.29 -30.73
CA GLY A 424 25.57 19.43 -31.39
C GLY A 424 24.71 20.68 -31.30
N VAL A 425 25.35 21.84 -31.25
CA VAL A 425 24.71 23.17 -31.30
C VAL A 425 25.43 24.03 -32.26
N ASP A 426 24.71 24.57 -33.24
CA ASP A 426 25.19 25.54 -34.20
C ASP A 426 24.33 26.79 -34.13
N TYR A 427 24.98 27.97 -34.23
CA TYR A 427 24.33 29.28 -34.26
C TYR A 427 24.32 29.81 -35.68
N ASN A 428 23.16 30.16 -36.19
CA ASN A 428 23.05 30.77 -37.54
C ASN A 428 22.26 32.09 -37.48
N GLU A 429 22.16 32.78 -38.61
CA GLU A 429 21.46 34.07 -38.68
C GLU A 429 19.98 34.02 -38.25
N TYR A 430 19.35 32.85 -38.30
CA TYR A 430 17.91 32.66 -38.06
C TYR A 430 17.61 32.12 -36.66
N GLY A 431 18.58 31.54 -35.95
CA GLY A 431 18.36 30.94 -34.66
C GLY A 431 19.47 29.96 -34.25
N THR A 432 19.13 29.10 -33.30
CA THR A 432 19.97 28.02 -32.78
C THR A 432 19.58 26.70 -33.41
N ALA A 433 20.48 26.08 -34.16
CA ALA A 433 20.31 24.72 -34.67
C ALA A 433 20.85 23.75 -33.61
N ILE A 434 20.03 22.80 -33.19
CA ILE A 434 20.37 21.77 -32.21
C ILE A 434 20.15 20.41 -32.84
N SER A 435 21.17 19.57 -32.79
CA SER A 435 21.08 18.14 -33.08
C SER A 435 21.20 17.33 -31.78
N GLY A 436 20.39 16.31 -31.61
CA GLY A 436 20.41 15.52 -30.41
C GLY A 436 19.20 14.58 -30.34
N GLN A 437 18.80 14.23 -29.15
CA GLN A 437 17.71 13.31 -28.88
C GLN A 437 16.73 13.94 -27.88
N LEU A 438 15.42 13.76 -28.13
CA LEU A 438 14.36 14.28 -27.27
C LEU A 438 13.40 13.17 -26.86
N PRO A 439 12.81 13.26 -25.64
CA PRO A 439 11.69 12.41 -25.27
C PRO A 439 10.52 12.56 -26.24
N PRO A 440 9.80 11.46 -26.63
CA PRO A 440 8.68 11.48 -27.57
C PRO A 440 7.62 12.55 -27.23
N ARG A 441 7.35 12.72 -25.93
CA ARG A 441 6.39 13.71 -25.38
C ARG A 441 6.74 15.17 -25.74
N LEU A 442 8.00 15.48 -25.98
CA LEU A 442 8.46 16.84 -26.34
C LEU A 442 8.39 17.12 -27.84
N LEU A 443 8.37 16.07 -28.69
CA LEU A 443 8.42 16.21 -30.12
C LEU A 443 7.33 17.13 -30.67
N ALA A 444 6.14 17.11 -30.09
CA ALA A 444 5.01 17.95 -30.49
C ALA A 444 5.34 19.45 -30.40
N ARG A 445 6.09 19.88 -29.38
CA ARG A 445 6.51 21.30 -29.22
C ARG A 445 7.59 21.73 -30.22
N PHE A 446 8.45 20.79 -30.56
CA PHE A 446 9.53 21.04 -31.52
C PHE A 446 9.14 20.84 -32.97
N ARG A 447 7.96 20.24 -33.22
CA ARG A 447 7.46 19.92 -34.58
C ARG A 447 7.57 21.06 -35.58
N PRO A 448 7.26 22.34 -35.23
CA PRO A 448 7.42 23.48 -36.17
C PRO A 448 8.87 23.79 -36.53
N TYR A 449 9.82 23.30 -35.76
CA TYR A 449 11.25 23.63 -35.87
C TYR A 449 12.11 22.48 -36.34
N ILE A 450 11.52 21.30 -36.59
CA ILE A 450 12.22 20.09 -37.06
C ILE A 450 12.78 20.35 -38.49
N THR A 451 14.07 20.09 -38.64
CA THR A 451 14.74 20.18 -39.93
C THR A 451 14.77 18.84 -40.64
N ALA A 452 14.62 18.80 -41.96
CA ALA A 452 14.51 17.60 -42.82
C ALA A 452 15.74 16.66 -42.79
N LYS A 453 16.76 16.92 -41.96
CA LYS A 453 17.95 16.07 -41.76
C LYS A 453 17.73 14.97 -40.70
N SER A 454 16.54 14.87 -40.07
CA SER A 454 16.20 13.79 -39.14
C SER A 454 16.19 12.42 -39.87
N LYS A 455 16.95 11.45 -39.37
CA LYS A 455 17.14 10.14 -40.00
C LYS A 455 15.86 9.25 -40.01
N HIS A 456 14.77 9.66 -39.32
CA HIS A 456 13.48 8.93 -39.29
C HIS A 456 12.28 9.90 -39.33
N PRO A 457 11.94 10.46 -40.49
CA PRO A 457 10.79 11.36 -40.61
C PRO A 457 9.42 10.66 -40.48
N GLN A 458 9.34 9.35 -40.66
CA GLN A 458 8.07 8.62 -40.63
C GLN A 458 7.53 8.32 -39.21
N ALA A 459 8.37 8.16 -38.22
CA ALA A 459 7.95 7.96 -36.81
C ALA A 459 7.37 9.23 -36.16
N LEU A 460 7.51 10.40 -36.83
CA LEU A 460 7.08 11.70 -36.31
C LEU A 460 5.68 12.13 -36.81
N LEU A 461 5.00 11.30 -37.63
CA LEU A 461 3.78 11.68 -38.34
C LEU A 461 2.52 10.92 -37.90
N GLU A 462 2.62 9.89 -37.06
CA GLU A 462 1.46 9.20 -36.51
C GLU A 462 0.93 9.93 -35.26
N PRO A 463 -0.38 10.23 -35.19
CA PRO A 463 -1.00 10.79 -33.99
C PRO A 463 -1.13 9.70 -32.91
N ALA A 464 -0.72 10.01 -31.68
CA ALA A 464 -0.95 9.19 -30.48
C ALA A 464 -2.42 9.26 -30.08
#